data_67292f517ebdb518fe0080d9d9795892
#
_entry.id   67292f517ebdb518fe0080d9d9795892
#
_cell.length_a   1.000
_cell.length_b   1.000
_cell.length_c   1.000
_cell.angle_alpha   90.00
_cell.angle_beta   90.00
_cell.angle_gamma   90.00
#
_symmetry.space_group_name_H-M   'P 1'
#
loop_
_entity.id
_entity.type
_entity.pdbx_description
1 polymer ?
#
loop_
_entity_poly.entity_id
_entity_poly.type
_entity_poly.pdbx_seq_one_letter_code
_entity_poly.pdbx_strand_id
1 'polypeptide(L)'
;VRKGYVAAVVLTVGVHLAYLAYVPVGGFLALRWPRTIALHRAAVAWGAAVVTLELPCPLTELESWARRRAAMNPLPTTGFVDRYVAGLLVPSGRVGVAQFFAFVSAAISWGLLARRQPLTPGRRPGAPATDESVPGGVASA
;
A
#
# COMPACT_ATOMS: atom_id res chain seq x y z
N VAL A 1 25.15 19.28 -13.80
CA VAL A 1 24.23 18.32 -14.45
C VAL A 1 24.34 16.93 -13.85
N ARG A 2 25.56 16.32 -13.77
CA ARG A 2 25.78 14.96 -13.22
C ARG A 2 25.31 14.82 -11.76
N LYS A 3 25.56 15.82 -10.90
CA LYS A 3 25.14 15.81 -9.49
C LYS A 3 23.61 15.70 -9.35
N GLY A 4 22.84 16.31 -10.23
CA GLY A 4 21.38 16.21 -10.25
C GLY A 4 20.88 14.80 -10.55
N TYR A 5 21.49 14.10 -11.48
CA TYR A 5 21.14 12.70 -11.78
C TYR A 5 21.54 11.72 -10.67
N VAL A 6 22.68 11.96 -10.00
CA VAL A 6 23.05 11.19 -8.80
C VAL A 6 22.05 11.42 -7.68
N ALA A 7 21.61 12.65 -7.44
CA ALA A 7 20.56 12.94 -6.47
C ALA A 7 19.23 12.25 -6.83
N ALA A 8 18.85 12.22 -8.12
CA ALA A 8 17.69 11.49 -8.58
C ALA A 8 17.79 9.98 -8.30
N VAL A 9 18.95 9.36 -8.53
CA VAL A 9 19.18 7.94 -8.17
C VAL A 9 18.98 7.73 -6.68
N VAL A 10 19.62 8.53 -5.82
CA VAL A 10 19.52 8.39 -4.36
C VAL A 10 18.07 8.55 -3.91
N LEU A 11 17.35 9.54 -4.44
CA LEU A 11 15.94 9.77 -4.10
C LEU A 11 15.07 8.57 -4.53
N THR A 12 15.23 8.09 -5.76
CA THR A 12 14.45 6.96 -6.29
C THR A 12 14.71 5.69 -5.48
N VAL A 13 15.98 5.42 -5.13
CA VAL A 13 16.34 4.29 -4.24
C VAL A 13 15.68 4.44 -2.88
N GLY A 14 15.74 5.63 -2.27
CA GLY A 14 15.11 5.89 -0.98
C GLY A 14 13.58 5.70 -1.01
N VAL A 15 12.91 6.22 -2.03
CA VAL A 15 11.47 6.05 -2.22
C VAL A 15 11.10 4.58 -2.43
N HIS A 16 11.89 3.85 -3.21
CA HIS A 16 11.65 2.43 -3.47
C HIS A 16 11.81 1.58 -2.19
N LEU A 17 12.87 1.81 -1.42
CA LEU A 17 13.06 1.13 -0.13
C LEU A 17 11.95 1.47 0.87
N ALA A 18 11.52 2.74 0.93
CA ALA A 18 10.40 3.16 1.77
C ALA A 18 9.09 2.46 1.35
N TYR A 19 8.84 2.35 0.04
CA TYR A 19 7.70 1.60 -0.50
C TYR A 19 7.75 0.11 -0.10
N LEU A 20 8.90 -0.55 -0.28
CA LEU A 20 9.06 -1.97 0.10
C LEU A 20 8.85 -2.19 1.60
N ALA A 21 9.31 -1.28 2.45
CA ALA A 21 9.04 -1.31 3.90
C ALA A 21 7.58 -1.02 4.23
N TYR A 22 6.93 -0.13 3.46
CA TYR A 22 5.53 0.23 3.67
C TYR A 22 4.55 -0.92 3.39
N VAL A 23 4.84 -1.77 2.42
CA VAL A 23 3.97 -2.92 2.09
C VAL A 23 3.70 -3.83 3.31
N PRO A 24 4.70 -4.32 4.07
CA PRO A 24 4.42 -5.15 5.25
C PRO A 24 3.91 -4.37 6.46
N VAL A 25 4.26 -3.08 6.62
CA VAL A 25 4.00 -2.31 7.84
C VAL A 25 2.79 -1.39 7.73
N GLY A 26 2.47 -0.89 6.54
CA GLY A 26 1.44 0.13 6.32
C GLY A 26 0.04 -0.28 6.76
N GLY A 27 -0.28 -1.57 6.73
CA GLY A 27 -1.55 -2.08 7.24
C GLY A 27 -1.68 -1.97 8.77
N PHE A 28 -0.58 -2.17 9.51
CA PHE A 28 -0.55 -1.93 10.96
C PHE A 28 -0.65 -0.43 11.27
N LEU A 29 -0.08 0.43 10.43
CA LEU A 29 -0.24 1.87 10.52
C LEU A 29 -1.72 2.28 10.38
N ALA A 30 -2.47 1.61 9.53
CA ALA A 30 -3.91 1.82 9.36
C ALA A 30 -4.74 1.46 10.62
N LEU A 31 -4.23 0.60 11.51
CA LEU A 31 -4.86 0.35 12.81
C LEU A 31 -4.84 1.59 13.71
N ARG A 32 -3.85 2.47 13.51
CA ARG A 32 -3.74 3.75 14.25
C ARG A 32 -4.38 4.90 13.49
N TRP A 33 -4.28 4.90 12.15
CA TRP A 33 -4.84 5.92 11.26
C TRP A 33 -5.66 5.26 10.15
N PRO A 34 -6.96 4.99 10.36
CA PRO A 34 -7.79 4.22 9.42
C PRO A 34 -7.87 4.80 8.01
N ARG A 35 -7.66 6.11 7.87
CA ARG A 35 -7.65 6.79 6.55
C ARG A 35 -6.53 6.33 5.63
N THR A 36 -5.43 5.79 6.18
CA THR A 36 -4.29 5.31 5.38
C THR A 36 -4.54 3.97 4.72
N ILE A 37 -5.62 3.26 5.07
CA ILE A 37 -5.92 1.93 4.54
C ILE A 37 -6.12 1.92 3.02
N ALA A 38 -6.73 2.94 2.46
CA ALA A 38 -6.95 3.04 1.02
C ALA A 38 -5.60 3.13 0.27
N LEU A 39 -4.69 3.97 0.76
CA LEU A 39 -3.33 4.08 0.21
C LEU A 39 -2.57 2.77 0.35
N HIS A 40 -2.66 2.11 1.51
CA HIS A 40 -2.00 0.83 1.74
C HIS A 40 -2.51 -0.26 0.80
N ARG A 41 -3.85 -0.37 0.62
CA ARG A 41 -4.43 -1.32 -0.34
C ARG A 41 -3.96 -1.08 -1.76
N ALA A 42 -3.91 0.18 -2.20
CA ALA A 42 -3.39 0.55 -3.51
C ALA A 42 -1.90 0.17 -3.67
N ALA A 43 -1.09 0.42 -2.64
CA ALA A 43 0.33 0.04 -2.65
C ALA A 43 0.53 -1.48 -2.72
N VAL A 44 -0.23 -2.25 -1.93
CA VAL A 44 -0.17 -3.73 -1.95
C VAL A 44 -0.66 -4.28 -3.28
N ALA A 45 -1.78 -3.76 -3.82
CA ALA A 45 -2.31 -4.18 -5.12
C ALA A 45 -1.30 -3.91 -6.25
N TRP A 46 -0.66 -2.74 -6.24
CA TRP A 46 0.38 -2.41 -7.21
C TRP A 46 1.59 -3.35 -7.09
N GLY A 47 2.10 -3.59 -5.87
CA GLY A 47 3.21 -4.51 -5.63
C GLY A 47 2.88 -5.94 -6.07
N ALA A 48 1.67 -6.41 -5.80
CA ALA A 48 1.19 -7.71 -6.26
C ALA A 48 1.13 -7.78 -7.79
N ALA A 49 0.61 -6.75 -8.46
CA ALA A 49 0.56 -6.68 -9.92
C ALA A 49 1.97 -6.71 -10.55
N VAL A 50 2.91 -5.94 -10.01
CA VAL A 50 4.30 -5.94 -10.49
C VAL A 50 4.94 -7.34 -10.37
N VAL A 51 4.70 -8.02 -9.23
CA VAL A 51 5.29 -9.35 -8.99
C VAL A 51 4.63 -10.46 -9.81
N THR A 52 3.28 -10.43 -9.92
CA THR A 52 2.54 -11.54 -10.57
C THR A 52 2.45 -11.40 -12.07
N LEU A 53 2.42 -10.17 -12.57
CA LEU A 53 2.33 -9.87 -14.01
C LEU A 53 3.70 -9.51 -14.62
N GLU A 54 4.77 -9.58 -13.83
CA GLU A 54 6.15 -9.24 -14.26
C GLU A 54 6.23 -7.86 -14.90
N LEU A 55 5.44 -6.89 -14.38
CA LEU A 55 5.39 -5.54 -14.92
C LEU A 55 6.69 -4.76 -14.64
N PRO A 56 7.17 -3.94 -15.57
CA PRO A 56 8.27 -3.04 -15.30
C PRO A 56 7.87 -2.02 -14.22
N CYS A 57 8.62 -2.02 -13.11
CA CYS A 57 8.38 -1.06 -12.04
C CYS A 57 8.83 0.35 -12.48
N PRO A 58 7.98 1.37 -12.48
CA PRO A 58 8.34 2.71 -12.94
C PRO A 58 9.48 3.34 -12.14
N LEU A 59 9.62 2.99 -10.85
CA LEU A 59 10.76 3.45 -10.05
C LEU A 59 12.07 2.82 -10.53
N THR A 60 12.07 1.53 -10.88
CA THR A 60 13.24 0.83 -11.42
C THR A 60 13.66 1.43 -12.77
N GLU A 61 12.68 1.74 -13.62
CA GLU A 61 12.95 2.40 -14.91
C GLU A 61 13.52 3.81 -14.74
N LEU A 62 12.95 4.58 -13.80
CA LEU A 62 13.44 5.92 -13.48
C LEU A 62 14.87 5.87 -12.93
N GLU A 63 15.17 4.94 -12.04
CA GLU A 63 16.52 4.74 -11.52
C GLU A 63 17.49 4.36 -12.63
N SER A 64 17.12 3.42 -13.49
CA SER A 64 17.94 2.99 -14.63
C SER A 64 18.24 4.14 -15.59
N TRP A 65 17.24 4.96 -15.87
CA TRP A 65 17.40 6.16 -16.68
C TRP A 65 18.37 7.17 -16.03
N ALA A 66 18.19 7.46 -14.75
CA ALA A 66 19.03 8.40 -14.01
C ALA A 66 20.48 7.91 -13.90
N ARG A 67 20.69 6.61 -13.71
CA ARG A 67 22.03 5.97 -13.70
C ARG A 67 22.73 6.12 -15.03
N ARG A 68 22.05 5.86 -16.15
CA ARG A 68 22.63 6.07 -17.49
C ARG A 68 23.09 7.51 -17.69
N ARG A 69 22.27 8.49 -17.23
CA ARG A 69 22.60 9.93 -17.33
C ARG A 69 23.72 10.36 -16.36
N ALA A 70 23.90 9.67 -15.27
CA ALA A 70 24.96 9.91 -14.30
C ALA A 70 26.29 9.19 -14.64
N ALA A 71 26.34 8.40 -15.73
CA ALA A 71 27.45 7.49 -16.05
C ALA A 71 27.79 6.55 -14.87
N MET A 72 26.77 6.00 -14.23
CA MET A 72 26.88 4.98 -13.16
C MET A 72 26.66 3.59 -13.74
N ASN A 73 27.15 2.56 -13.03
CA ASN A 73 26.89 1.17 -13.40
C ASN A 73 25.40 0.89 -13.50
N PRO A 74 24.93 0.20 -14.56
CA PRO A 74 23.54 -0.15 -14.73
C PRO A 74 23.03 -1.04 -13.58
N LEU A 75 21.70 -1.05 -13.39
CA LEU A 75 21.06 -2.06 -12.55
C LEU A 75 21.22 -3.45 -13.19
N PRO A 76 21.32 -4.52 -12.39
CA PRO A 76 21.22 -5.87 -12.92
C PRO A 76 19.85 -6.09 -13.58
N THR A 77 19.79 -7.01 -14.54
CA THR A 77 18.55 -7.37 -15.27
C THR A 77 17.47 -7.93 -14.34
N THR A 78 17.86 -8.46 -13.19
CA THR A 78 16.99 -8.95 -12.12
C THR A 78 16.31 -7.83 -11.32
N GLY A 79 16.72 -6.58 -11.51
CA GLY A 79 16.04 -5.40 -11.02
C GLY A 79 16.51 -4.89 -9.66
N PHE A 80 15.65 -4.01 -9.08
CA PHE A 80 15.95 -3.28 -7.85
C PHE A 80 16.09 -4.19 -6.62
N VAL A 81 15.16 -5.11 -6.44
CA VAL A 81 15.09 -5.96 -5.24
C VAL A 81 16.34 -6.85 -5.14
N ASP A 82 16.76 -7.38 -6.28
CA ASP A 82 17.96 -8.22 -6.32
C ASP A 82 19.23 -7.42 -5.99
N ARG A 83 19.31 -6.18 -6.44
CA ARG A 83 20.44 -5.30 -6.17
C ARG A 83 20.57 -4.86 -4.72
N TYR A 84 19.45 -4.48 -4.10
CA TYR A 84 19.47 -3.79 -2.80
C TYR A 84 18.97 -4.63 -1.64
N VAL A 85 18.13 -5.62 -1.90
CA VAL A 85 17.53 -6.47 -0.87
C VAL A 85 18.21 -7.82 -0.82
N ALA A 86 18.47 -8.44 -1.99
CA ALA A 86 19.19 -9.69 -2.06
C ALA A 86 20.67 -9.47 -1.73
N GLY A 87 21.20 -10.25 -0.82
CA GLY A 87 22.56 -10.17 -0.35
C GLY A 87 22.81 -9.21 0.81
N LEU A 88 21.94 -8.16 1.01
CA LEU A 88 22.06 -7.25 2.15
C LEU A 88 21.11 -7.62 3.29
N LEU A 89 19.85 -7.87 2.97
CA LEU A 89 18.77 -8.16 3.94
C LEU A 89 18.28 -9.61 3.84
N VAL A 90 18.35 -10.21 2.65
CA VAL A 90 17.86 -11.56 2.36
C VAL A 90 18.92 -12.32 1.57
N PRO A 91 19.22 -13.58 1.89
CA PRO A 91 20.13 -14.41 1.09
C PRO A 91 19.66 -14.50 -0.37
N SER A 92 20.62 -14.50 -1.28
CA SER A 92 20.36 -14.66 -2.72
C SER A 92 19.49 -15.89 -2.98
N GLY A 93 18.41 -15.73 -3.76
CA GLY A 93 17.44 -16.79 -4.05
C GLY A 93 16.24 -16.88 -3.08
N ARG A 94 16.19 -16.09 -1.99
CA ARG A 94 15.06 -16.07 -1.04
C ARG A 94 14.19 -14.81 -1.15
N VAL A 95 14.36 -14.03 -2.19
CA VAL A 95 13.57 -12.80 -2.42
C VAL A 95 12.07 -13.11 -2.48
N GLY A 96 11.67 -14.19 -3.15
CA GLY A 96 10.26 -14.62 -3.20
C GLY A 96 9.67 -14.96 -1.82
N VAL A 97 10.49 -15.53 -0.93
CA VAL A 97 10.08 -15.81 0.46
C VAL A 97 9.84 -14.50 1.22
N ALA A 98 10.73 -13.52 1.07
CA ALA A 98 10.54 -12.19 1.70
C ALA A 98 9.30 -11.48 1.17
N GLN A 99 9.04 -11.54 -0.14
CA GLN A 99 7.82 -11.02 -0.76
C GLN A 99 6.57 -11.71 -0.21
N PHE A 100 6.58 -13.04 -0.12
CA PHE A 100 5.48 -13.80 0.46
C PHE A 100 5.18 -13.33 1.90
N PHE A 101 6.17 -13.22 2.76
CA PHE A 101 5.98 -12.74 4.13
C PHE A 101 5.48 -11.29 4.19
N ALA A 102 5.91 -10.42 3.27
CA ALA A 102 5.41 -9.05 3.19
C ALA A 102 3.91 -9.01 2.88
N PHE A 103 3.44 -9.81 1.92
CA PHE A 103 2.01 -9.90 1.58
C PHE A 103 1.19 -10.58 2.67
N VAL A 104 1.71 -11.62 3.32
CA VAL A 104 1.06 -12.25 4.48
C VAL A 104 0.90 -11.26 5.62
N SER A 105 1.93 -10.47 5.92
CA SER A 105 1.88 -9.41 6.93
C SER A 105 0.78 -8.37 6.61
N ALA A 106 0.68 -7.95 5.36
CA ALA A 106 -0.39 -7.06 4.91
C ALA A 106 -1.77 -7.68 5.10
N ALA A 107 -1.96 -8.95 4.72
CA ALA A 107 -3.23 -9.66 4.88
C ALA A 107 -3.63 -9.80 6.35
N ILE A 108 -2.69 -10.14 7.24
CA ILE A 108 -2.92 -10.22 8.68
C ILE A 108 -3.40 -8.87 9.22
N SER A 109 -2.74 -7.78 8.84
CA SER A 109 -3.11 -6.43 9.28
C SER A 109 -4.52 -6.04 8.84
N TRP A 110 -4.94 -6.46 7.65
CA TRP A 110 -6.32 -6.24 7.17
C TRP A 110 -7.35 -7.06 7.93
N GLY A 111 -7.01 -8.32 8.28
CA GLY A 111 -7.85 -9.16 9.13
C GLY A 111 -8.05 -8.55 10.52
N LEU A 112 -6.99 -8.02 11.12
CA LEU A 112 -7.07 -7.31 12.39
C LEU A 112 -7.90 -6.03 12.30
N LEU A 113 -7.77 -5.28 11.20
CA LEU A 113 -8.56 -4.07 10.98
C LEU A 113 -10.04 -4.39 10.80
N ALA A 114 -10.36 -5.44 10.03
CA ALA A 114 -11.75 -5.90 9.85
C ALA A 114 -12.43 -6.29 11.17
N ARG A 115 -11.70 -6.95 12.06
CA ARG A 115 -12.20 -7.32 13.40
C ARG A 115 -12.46 -6.11 14.31
N ARG A 116 -11.79 -4.98 14.07
CA ARG A 116 -11.97 -3.75 14.87
C ARG A 116 -13.15 -2.90 14.40
N GLN A 117 -13.66 -3.13 13.18
CA GLN A 117 -14.89 -2.46 12.72
C GLN A 117 -16.07 -3.20 13.34
N PRO A 118 -16.85 -2.60 14.28
CA PRO A 118 -18.09 -3.20 14.74
C PRO A 118 -18.99 -3.34 13.51
N LEU A 119 -19.56 -4.53 13.31
CA LEU A 119 -20.61 -4.76 12.34
C LEU A 119 -21.70 -3.74 12.68
N THR A 120 -21.80 -2.67 11.92
CA THR A 120 -22.96 -1.79 12.00
C THR A 120 -24.15 -2.66 11.66
N PRO A 121 -25.12 -2.91 12.59
CA PRO A 121 -26.28 -3.71 12.25
C PRO A 121 -26.94 -3.02 11.07
N GLY A 122 -27.08 -3.72 9.97
CA GLY A 122 -27.65 -3.19 8.76
C GLY A 122 -28.96 -2.48 9.10
N ARG A 123 -29.02 -1.17 8.81
CA ARG A 123 -30.28 -0.42 8.82
C ARG A 123 -31.23 -1.20 7.93
N ARG A 124 -32.21 -1.86 8.53
CA ARG A 124 -33.23 -2.63 7.79
C ARG A 124 -33.86 -1.67 6.78
N PRO A 125 -33.77 -1.96 5.47
CA PRO A 125 -34.52 -1.19 4.49
C PRO A 125 -36.02 -1.49 4.76
N GLY A 126 -36.79 -0.52 5.24
CA GLY A 126 -38.25 -0.67 5.34
C GLY A 126 -38.85 -0.52 6.71
N ALA A 127 -38.23 0.19 7.67
CA ALA A 127 -39.03 0.69 8.79
C ALA A 127 -39.89 1.85 8.28
N PRO A 128 -41.22 1.72 8.27
CA PRO A 128 -42.09 2.83 7.89
C PRO A 128 -41.89 3.99 8.86
N ALA A 129 -41.77 5.21 8.30
CA ALA A 129 -41.85 6.41 9.08
C ALA A 129 -43.19 6.41 9.83
N THR A 130 -43.13 6.29 11.14
CA THR A 130 -44.30 6.57 11.96
C THR A 130 -44.57 8.07 11.85
N ASP A 131 -45.50 8.39 10.97
CA ASP A 131 -46.14 9.71 10.90
C ASP A 131 -46.94 9.87 12.18
N GLU A 132 -46.37 10.53 13.16
CA GLU A 132 -47.01 10.92 14.37
C GLU A 132 -47.66 12.30 14.13
N SER A 133 -48.71 12.29 13.31
CA SER A 133 -49.67 13.41 13.22
C SER A 133 -50.56 13.40 14.45
N VAL A 134 -50.21 14.23 15.41
CA VAL A 134 -51.09 14.58 16.54
C VAL A 134 -52.20 15.51 16.04
N PRO A 135 -53.46 15.10 16.05
CA PRO A 135 -54.54 16.03 15.79
C PRO A 135 -54.83 16.85 17.07
N GLY A 136 -54.61 18.16 16.93
CA GLY A 136 -54.99 19.12 17.95
C GLY A 136 -56.48 19.03 18.31
N GLY A 137 -56.74 18.76 19.56
CA GLY A 137 -58.06 18.84 20.12
C GLY A 137 -58.51 20.30 20.26
N VAL A 138 -59.55 20.64 19.57
CA VAL A 138 -60.35 21.87 19.77
C VAL A 138 -61.28 21.63 20.93
N ALA A 139 -61.23 22.44 21.96
CA ALA A 139 -62.22 22.50 22.94
C ALA A 139 -63.02 23.83 22.79
N SER A 140 -64.26 23.72 22.47
CA SER A 140 -65.24 24.80 22.47
C SER A 140 -65.99 24.89 23.81
N ALA A 141 -66.44 26.07 24.07
CA ALA A 141 -67.44 26.57 24.97
C ALA A 141 -66.96 27.21 26.26
#